data_3bee20a46e46f49293b13f4a58e35e04
#
_entry.id   3bee20a46e46f49293b13f4a58e35e04
#
_cell.length_a   1.000
_cell.length_b   1.000
_cell.length_c   1.000
_cell.angle_alpha   90.00
_cell.angle_beta   90.00
_cell.angle_gamma   90.00
#
_symmetry.space_group_name_H-M   'P 1'
#
loop_
_entity.id
_entity.type
_entity.pdbx_description
1 polymer ?
#
loop_
_entity_poly.entity_id
_entity_poly.type
_entity_poly.pdbx_seq_one_letter_code
_entity_poly.pdbx_strand_id
1 'polypeptide(L)'
;MTTPFDRPLNGYRFVQTQHGDTLPKIAARELGDAGRWAELIVLNGMSYPYLTDDSAKVAPGVLLTGGLITVPAATPGAATNNPDAVFGQDILLTTGGFSFQDGDFAVVSGLDNLNQALTNALDTDQGELIYHTSYGSLVRLVVGGKNDQTDILLAADYAKSTVMADPRISSVASSTGTALGNAVSVAVDAVTIEGSTSSTGTTY
;
A
#
# COMPACT_ATOMS: atom_id res chain seq x y z
N MET A 1 42.06 14.59 -0.18
CA MET A 1 41.31 13.89 -1.26
C MET A 1 40.57 12.76 -0.60
N THR A 2 39.26 12.88 -0.43
CA THR A 2 38.41 11.79 0.04
C THR A 2 38.28 10.80 -1.11
N THR A 3 38.66 9.55 -0.89
CA THR A 3 38.52 8.50 -1.89
C THR A 3 37.01 8.20 -2.09
N PRO A 4 36.57 7.80 -3.30
CA PRO A 4 35.17 7.48 -3.56
C PRO A 4 34.64 6.33 -2.71
N PHE A 5 35.49 5.66 -1.95
CA PHE A 5 35.14 4.55 -1.06
C PHE A 5 34.84 4.99 0.39
N ASP A 6 35.03 6.26 0.74
CA ASP A 6 34.74 6.79 2.10
C ASP A 6 33.26 7.12 2.34
N ARG A 7 32.38 6.90 1.35
CA ARG A 7 30.95 7.00 1.55
C ARG A 7 30.40 5.65 1.98
N PRO A 8 29.52 5.60 3.00
CA PRO A 8 28.80 4.37 3.27
C PRO A 8 28.16 3.90 1.97
N LEU A 9 28.44 2.68 1.56
CA LEU A 9 27.80 2.04 0.41
C LEU A 9 26.32 1.85 0.71
N ASN A 10 25.57 2.93 0.58
CA ASN A 10 24.13 2.81 0.36
C ASN A 10 24.01 2.01 -0.93
N GLY A 11 23.30 0.90 -0.88
CA GLY A 11 23.16 0.01 -2.01
C GLY A 11 22.80 0.79 -3.28
N TYR A 12 23.39 0.44 -4.39
CA TYR A 12 23.08 0.96 -5.70
C TYR A 12 22.35 -0.10 -6.49
N ARG A 13 21.46 0.33 -7.37
CA ARG A 13 20.81 -0.55 -8.36
C ARG A 13 21.04 -0.02 -9.75
N PHE A 14 21.02 -0.89 -10.73
CA PHE A 14 21.11 -0.51 -12.13
C PHE A 14 19.68 -0.48 -12.73
N VAL A 15 19.37 0.59 -13.44
CA VAL A 15 18.07 0.77 -14.09
C VAL A 15 18.34 1.03 -15.56
N GLN A 16 17.55 0.41 -16.44
CA GLN A 16 17.64 0.64 -17.86
C GLN A 16 16.87 1.92 -18.22
N THR A 17 17.53 2.82 -18.96
CA THR A 17 16.92 4.03 -19.49
C THR A 17 15.99 3.69 -20.64
N GLN A 18 14.87 4.42 -20.77
CA GLN A 18 13.85 4.23 -21.78
C GLN A 18 13.90 5.35 -22.82
N HIS A 19 13.33 5.09 -24.00
CA HIS A 19 13.22 6.12 -25.03
C HIS A 19 12.38 7.31 -24.52
N GLY A 20 12.91 8.52 -24.72
CA GLY A 20 12.29 9.76 -24.22
C GLY A 20 12.49 10.03 -22.72
N ASP A 21 13.35 9.24 -22.04
CA ASP A 21 13.75 9.53 -20.67
C ASP A 21 14.59 10.82 -20.62
N THR A 22 14.42 11.53 -19.51
CA THR A 22 15.31 12.62 -19.07
C THR A 22 15.72 12.33 -17.63
N LEU A 23 16.83 12.87 -17.15
CA LEU A 23 17.26 12.63 -15.77
C LEU A 23 16.20 13.00 -14.74
N PRO A 24 15.45 14.12 -14.86
CA PRO A 24 14.33 14.39 -13.95
C PRO A 24 13.22 13.34 -14.00
N LYS A 25 12.89 12.77 -15.19
CA LYS A 25 11.90 11.69 -15.29
C LYS A 25 12.38 10.42 -14.62
N ILE A 26 13.66 10.06 -14.81
CA ILE A 26 14.27 8.92 -14.14
C ILE A 26 14.28 9.14 -12.62
N ALA A 27 14.67 10.32 -12.15
CA ALA A 27 14.66 10.65 -10.72
C ALA A 27 13.26 10.58 -10.12
N ALA A 28 12.23 11.10 -10.82
CA ALA A 28 10.84 10.97 -10.37
C ALA A 28 10.39 9.50 -10.26
N ARG A 29 10.71 8.69 -11.29
CA ARG A 29 10.32 7.27 -11.34
C ARG A 29 11.05 6.43 -10.30
N GLU A 30 12.36 6.65 -10.13
CA GLU A 30 13.22 5.75 -9.37
C GLU A 30 13.49 6.23 -7.93
N LEU A 31 13.44 7.54 -7.69
CA LEU A 31 13.74 8.16 -6.39
C LEU A 31 12.50 8.83 -5.76
N GLY A 32 11.36 8.86 -6.49
CA GLY A 32 10.14 9.52 -6.05
C GLY A 32 10.17 11.05 -6.09
N ASP A 33 11.28 11.66 -6.52
CA ASP A 33 11.46 13.11 -6.56
C ASP A 33 12.26 13.52 -7.79
N ALA A 34 11.63 14.28 -8.71
CA ALA A 34 12.27 14.79 -9.91
C ALA A 34 13.43 15.76 -9.61
N GLY A 35 13.39 16.47 -8.49
CA GLY A 35 14.44 17.43 -8.08
C GLY A 35 15.79 16.76 -7.78
N ARG A 36 15.79 15.45 -7.49
CA ARG A 36 16.99 14.67 -7.17
C ARG A 36 17.81 14.25 -8.40
N TRP A 37 17.47 14.70 -9.59
CA TRP A 37 18.18 14.35 -10.84
C TRP A 37 19.68 14.69 -10.81
N ALA A 38 20.09 15.72 -10.06
CA ALA A 38 21.49 16.10 -9.90
C ALA A 38 22.32 15.00 -9.22
N GLU A 39 21.72 14.19 -8.35
CA GLU A 39 22.38 13.03 -7.71
C GLU A 39 22.79 11.99 -8.76
N LEU A 40 21.96 11.79 -9.79
CA LEU A 40 22.23 10.84 -10.86
C LEU A 40 23.42 11.27 -11.71
N ILE A 41 23.60 12.60 -11.93
CA ILE A 41 24.77 13.14 -12.63
C ILE A 41 26.04 12.80 -11.89
N VAL A 42 26.09 13.13 -10.60
CA VAL A 42 27.27 12.92 -9.76
C VAL A 42 27.60 11.43 -9.63
N LEU A 43 26.56 10.60 -9.43
CA LEU A 43 26.73 9.16 -9.23
C LEU A 43 27.28 8.45 -10.48
N ASN A 44 26.85 8.89 -11.67
CA ASN A 44 27.21 8.26 -12.94
C ASN A 44 28.32 9.03 -13.72
N GLY A 45 28.83 10.12 -13.16
CA GLY A 45 29.85 10.94 -13.82
C GLY A 45 29.37 11.53 -15.17
N MET A 46 28.09 11.95 -15.22
CA MET A 46 27.45 12.37 -16.47
C MET A 46 27.80 13.80 -16.88
N SER A 47 27.83 14.03 -18.19
CA SER A 47 28.04 15.33 -18.82
C SER A 47 26.92 15.64 -19.80
N TYR A 48 26.58 16.93 -19.96
CA TYR A 48 25.55 17.33 -20.92
C TYR A 48 25.87 16.83 -22.34
N PRO A 49 24.89 16.24 -23.08
CA PRO A 49 23.44 16.22 -22.82
C PRO A 49 22.92 15.08 -21.94
N TYR A 50 23.74 14.36 -21.21
CA TYR A 50 23.47 13.26 -20.29
C TYR A 50 22.97 11.97 -20.96
N LEU A 51 21.88 12.06 -21.76
CA LEU A 51 21.27 10.95 -22.49
C LEU A 51 21.17 11.31 -23.97
N THR A 52 21.34 10.31 -24.84
CA THR A 52 21.19 10.48 -26.29
C THR A 52 20.57 9.24 -26.91
N ASP A 53 19.71 9.44 -27.92
CA ASP A 53 19.19 8.35 -28.75
C ASP A 53 20.10 8.05 -29.96
N ASP A 54 21.10 8.89 -30.21
CA ASP A 54 22.01 8.78 -31.34
C ASP A 54 23.34 8.18 -30.90
N SER A 55 23.63 6.96 -31.38
CA SER A 55 24.88 6.26 -31.07
C SER A 55 26.14 7.00 -31.46
N ALA A 56 26.05 7.90 -32.45
CA ALA A 56 27.18 8.71 -32.91
C ALA A 56 27.54 9.86 -31.93
N LYS A 57 26.63 10.20 -31.01
CA LYS A 57 26.79 11.25 -29.99
C LYS A 57 27.18 10.72 -28.63
N VAL A 58 27.39 9.41 -28.48
CA VAL A 58 27.87 8.83 -27.25
C VAL A 58 29.30 9.27 -26.99
N ALA A 59 29.52 9.85 -25.81
CA ALA A 59 30.82 10.38 -25.38
C ALA A 59 30.99 10.06 -23.87
N PRO A 60 32.19 10.21 -23.31
CA PRO A 60 32.38 10.07 -21.88
C PRO A 60 31.38 10.94 -21.09
N GLY A 61 30.57 10.32 -20.23
CA GLY A 61 29.53 10.98 -19.47
C GLY A 61 28.19 11.14 -20.19
N VAL A 62 28.05 10.70 -21.44
CA VAL A 62 26.77 10.68 -22.18
C VAL A 62 26.33 9.24 -22.42
N LEU A 63 25.20 8.87 -21.89
CA LEU A 63 24.66 7.53 -21.97
C LEU A 63 23.70 7.39 -23.16
N LEU A 64 23.84 6.30 -23.91
CA LEU A 64 22.85 5.93 -24.93
C LEU A 64 21.55 5.48 -24.25
N THR A 65 20.43 5.91 -24.79
CA THR A 65 19.12 5.41 -24.38
C THR A 65 19.05 3.87 -24.52
N GLY A 66 18.50 3.22 -23.53
CA GLY A 66 18.57 1.76 -23.39
C GLY A 66 19.78 1.27 -22.57
N GLY A 67 20.73 2.16 -22.27
CA GLY A 67 21.85 1.87 -21.39
C GLY A 67 21.45 1.80 -19.91
N LEU A 68 22.35 1.27 -19.09
CA LEU A 68 22.15 1.15 -17.64
C LEU A 68 22.64 2.40 -16.92
N ILE A 69 21.81 3.00 -16.11
CA ILE A 69 22.15 4.08 -15.20
C ILE A 69 22.16 3.55 -13.76
N THR A 70 23.17 3.93 -13.00
CA THR A 70 23.23 3.63 -11.56
C THR A 70 22.33 4.59 -10.80
N VAL A 71 21.45 4.05 -9.98
CA VAL A 71 20.52 4.80 -9.14
C VAL A 71 20.79 4.42 -7.69
N PRO A 72 20.76 5.36 -6.74
CA PRO A 72 20.75 4.98 -5.34
C PRO A 72 19.65 3.94 -5.12
N ALA A 73 19.97 2.80 -4.55
CA ALA A 73 18.93 1.95 -4.01
C ALA A 73 18.14 2.84 -3.07
N ALA A 74 16.81 2.76 -3.12
CA ALA A 74 16.01 3.35 -2.06
C ALA A 74 16.70 2.93 -0.77
N THR A 75 17.18 3.90 0.01
CA THR A 75 17.62 3.60 1.37
C THR A 75 16.48 2.76 1.92
N PRO A 76 16.68 1.50 2.36
CA PRO A 76 15.64 0.80 3.09
C PRO A 76 15.31 1.84 4.14
N GLY A 77 14.11 2.45 4.02
CA GLY A 77 13.77 3.61 4.83
C GLY A 77 14.14 3.17 6.19
N ALA A 78 15.02 3.94 6.89
CA ALA A 78 15.61 3.52 8.15
C ALA A 78 14.48 2.79 8.82
N ALA A 79 14.61 1.46 9.01
CA ALA A 79 13.49 0.65 9.38
C ALA A 79 12.92 1.41 10.56
N THR A 80 11.90 2.20 10.29
CA THR A 80 11.20 2.90 11.34
C THR A 80 10.78 1.71 12.13
N ASN A 81 11.28 1.55 13.35
CA ASN A 81 10.88 0.50 14.27
C ASN A 81 9.39 0.67 14.62
N ASN A 82 8.64 1.18 13.67
CA ASN A 82 7.21 1.28 13.68
C ASN A 82 6.67 0.14 12.82
N PRO A 83 6.31 -0.99 13.41
CA PRO A 83 5.72 -2.12 12.69
C PRO A 83 4.44 -1.68 11.96
N ASP A 84 3.80 -0.61 12.43
CA ASP A 84 2.55 -0.12 11.85
C ASP A 84 2.75 0.60 10.50
N ALA A 85 3.99 0.96 10.12
CA ALA A 85 4.26 1.63 8.83
C ALA A 85 3.85 0.78 7.61
N VAL A 86 3.83 -0.55 7.77
CA VAL A 86 3.38 -1.51 6.73
C VAL A 86 1.91 -1.33 6.37
N PHE A 87 1.09 -0.85 7.31
CA PHE A 87 -0.34 -0.71 7.11
C PHE A 87 -0.73 0.58 6.37
N GLY A 88 0.25 1.47 6.13
CA GLY A 88 0.04 2.71 5.37
C GLY A 88 -0.81 3.74 6.10
N GLN A 89 -1.37 4.65 5.34
CA GLN A 89 -2.26 5.69 5.84
C GLN A 89 -3.35 6.00 4.81
N ASP A 90 -4.50 6.47 5.26
CA ASP A 90 -5.64 6.86 4.44
C ASP A 90 -6.40 8.03 5.11
N ILE A 91 -7.39 8.56 4.43
CA ILE A 91 -8.29 9.57 4.97
C ILE A 91 -9.12 8.95 6.10
N LEU A 92 -9.19 9.65 7.25
CA LEU A 92 -9.99 9.19 8.38
C LEU A 92 -11.48 9.33 8.07
N LEU A 93 -12.17 8.19 8.09
CA LEU A 93 -13.62 8.11 8.02
C LEU A 93 -14.21 8.02 9.42
N THR A 94 -15.24 8.81 9.68
CA THR A 94 -16.03 8.76 10.91
C THR A 94 -17.47 8.44 10.59
N THR A 95 -18.29 8.17 11.59
CA THR A 95 -19.73 7.91 11.43
C THR A 95 -20.46 9.04 10.69
N GLY A 96 -19.91 10.26 10.71
CA GLY A 96 -20.45 11.43 10.00
C GLY A 96 -19.85 11.69 8.62
N GLY A 97 -18.94 10.82 8.14
CA GLY A 97 -18.22 10.98 6.88
C GLY A 97 -16.78 11.40 7.07
N PHE A 98 -16.28 12.30 6.24
CA PHE A 98 -14.88 12.77 6.32
C PHE A 98 -14.63 13.65 7.54
N SER A 99 -13.51 13.46 8.20
CA SER A 99 -13.01 14.32 9.26
C SER A 99 -11.99 15.30 8.71
N PHE A 100 -11.93 16.51 9.29
CA PHE A 100 -10.99 17.57 8.90
C PHE A 100 -10.15 17.98 10.09
N GLN A 101 -8.88 18.19 9.86
CA GLN A 101 -7.91 18.66 10.84
C GLN A 101 -6.97 19.70 10.20
N ASP A 102 -6.76 20.83 10.87
CA ASP A 102 -5.86 21.90 10.41
C ASP A 102 -6.13 22.42 8.99
N GLY A 103 -7.39 22.32 8.51
CA GLY A 103 -7.80 22.80 7.19
C GLY A 103 -7.63 21.78 6.05
N ASP A 104 -7.24 20.54 6.37
CA ASP A 104 -7.12 19.42 5.43
C ASP A 104 -7.89 18.20 5.95
N PHE A 105 -7.96 17.14 5.15
CA PHE A 105 -8.54 15.88 5.59
C PHE A 105 -7.70 15.29 6.75
N ALA A 106 -8.38 14.85 7.81
CA ALA A 106 -7.73 14.08 8.85
C ALA A 106 -7.27 12.72 8.29
N VAL A 107 -6.13 12.24 8.77
CA VAL A 107 -5.50 11.00 8.29
C VAL A 107 -5.49 9.97 9.41
N VAL A 108 -5.79 8.73 9.06
CA VAL A 108 -5.60 7.54 9.90
C VAL A 108 -4.40 6.75 9.38
N SER A 109 -3.59 6.18 10.27
CA SER A 109 -2.38 5.45 9.89
C SER A 109 -2.20 4.19 10.74
N GLY A 110 -1.33 3.30 10.27
CA GLY A 110 -0.95 2.11 11.03
C GLY A 110 -2.10 1.10 11.16
N LEU A 111 -2.17 0.45 12.31
CA LEU A 111 -3.17 -0.58 12.59
C LEU A 111 -4.61 -0.04 12.53
N ASP A 112 -4.82 1.22 12.91
CA ASP A 112 -6.14 1.86 12.83
C ASP A 112 -6.58 2.05 11.37
N ASN A 113 -5.63 2.33 10.44
CA ASN A 113 -5.91 2.35 9.02
C ASN A 113 -6.33 0.97 8.50
N LEU A 114 -5.65 -0.09 8.93
CA LEU A 114 -6.05 -1.45 8.59
C LEU A 114 -7.46 -1.75 9.11
N ASN A 115 -7.74 -1.44 10.39
CA ASN A 115 -9.04 -1.65 10.99
C ASN A 115 -10.15 -0.92 10.22
N GLN A 116 -9.91 0.34 9.83
CA GLN A 116 -10.86 1.09 9.00
C GLN A 116 -11.09 0.41 7.65
N ALA A 117 -10.03 -0.04 6.98
CA ALA A 117 -10.14 -0.72 5.69
C ALA A 117 -10.93 -2.03 5.78
N LEU A 118 -10.69 -2.83 6.82
CA LEU A 118 -11.42 -4.08 7.05
C LEU A 118 -12.90 -3.83 7.38
N THR A 119 -13.20 -2.80 8.19
CA THR A 119 -14.58 -2.39 8.47
C THR A 119 -15.29 -1.96 7.19
N ASN A 120 -14.66 -1.13 6.37
CA ASN A 120 -15.21 -0.70 5.08
C ASN A 120 -15.47 -1.91 4.15
N ALA A 121 -14.57 -2.89 4.13
CA ALA A 121 -14.76 -4.10 3.33
C ALA A 121 -15.93 -4.95 3.83
N LEU A 122 -16.14 -5.03 5.13
CA LEU A 122 -17.30 -5.72 5.70
C LEU A 122 -18.61 -4.98 5.40
N ASP A 123 -18.61 -3.65 5.48
CA ASP A 123 -19.79 -2.82 5.28
C ASP A 123 -20.19 -2.66 3.80
N THR A 124 -19.28 -2.94 2.87
CA THR A 124 -19.55 -2.90 1.42
C THR A 124 -20.10 -4.24 0.95
N ASP A 125 -21.19 -4.24 0.20
CA ASP A 125 -21.71 -5.47 -0.40
C ASP A 125 -20.86 -5.90 -1.59
N GLN A 126 -20.54 -7.19 -1.66
CA GLN A 126 -19.79 -7.72 -2.80
C GLN A 126 -20.58 -7.52 -4.10
N GLY A 127 -19.96 -6.90 -5.11
CA GLY A 127 -20.61 -6.52 -6.36
C GLY A 127 -21.21 -5.11 -6.38
N GLU A 128 -21.24 -4.39 -5.26
CA GLU A 128 -21.73 -3.01 -5.19
C GLU A 128 -20.82 -2.05 -5.99
N LEU A 129 -19.52 -2.27 -5.96
CA LEU A 129 -18.55 -1.45 -6.68
C LEU A 129 -18.40 -1.92 -8.13
N ILE A 130 -18.81 -1.10 -9.08
CA ILE A 130 -18.86 -1.43 -10.52
C ILE A 130 -17.50 -1.89 -11.07
N TYR A 131 -16.40 -1.27 -10.62
CA TYR A 131 -15.04 -1.59 -11.10
C TYR A 131 -14.28 -2.57 -10.19
N HIS A 132 -14.84 -2.92 -9.02
CA HIS A 132 -14.23 -3.81 -8.03
C HIS A 132 -15.26 -4.80 -7.49
N THR A 133 -15.83 -5.58 -8.38
CA THR A 133 -16.96 -6.48 -8.08
C THR A 133 -16.63 -7.61 -7.09
N SER A 134 -15.34 -7.91 -6.89
CA SER A 134 -14.88 -8.88 -5.89
C SER A 134 -14.62 -8.27 -4.51
N TYR A 135 -14.61 -6.94 -4.39
CA TYR A 135 -14.45 -6.26 -3.11
C TYR A 135 -15.76 -6.28 -2.33
N GLY A 136 -15.66 -6.38 -1.01
CA GLY A 136 -16.80 -6.36 -0.12
C GLY A 136 -17.17 -7.73 0.45
N SER A 137 -18.26 -7.78 1.18
CA SER A 137 -18.73 -8.92 1.95
C SER A 137 -20.03 -9.51 1.40
N LEU A 138 -20.23 -10.81 1.62
CA LEU A 138 -21.48 -11.50 1.33
C LEU A 138 -22.39 -11.62 2.57
N VAL A 139 -22.00 -11.04 3.71
CA VAL A 139 -22.74 -11.19 4.97
C VAL A 139 -24.20 -10.75 4.83
N ARG A 140 -24.49 -9.68 4.10
CA ARG A 140 -25.87 -9.19 3.90
C ARG A 140 -26.78 -10.16 3.17
N LEU A 141 -26.24 -11.11 2.41
CA LEU A 141 -27.06 -12.14 1.75
C LEU A 141 -27.77 -13.07 2.73
N VAL A 142 -27.21 -13.23 3.93
CA VAL A 142 -27.79 -14.11 4.96
C VAL A 142 -28.54 -13.33 6.05
N VAL A 143 -28.41 -12.00 6.07
CA VAL A 143 -29.14 -11.12 6.98
C VAL A 143 -30.57 -10.92 6.47
N GLY A 144 -31.55 -10.96 7.37
CA GLY A 144 -32.97 -10.80 7.04
C GLY A 144 -33.71 -12.11 6.76
N GLY A 145 -33.03 -13.25 6.87
CA GLY A 145 -33.63 -14.58 6.95
C GLY A 145 -34.21 -14.86 8.35
N LYS A 146 -34.26 -16.14 8.73
CA LYS A 146 -34.75 -16.55 10.06
C LYS A 146 -33.75 -16.30 11.18
N ASN A 147 -32.52 -15.82 10.84
CA ASN A 147 -31.38 -15.66 11.76
C ASN A 147 -31.14 -16.95 12.59
N ASP A 148 -31.26 -18.10 11.94
CA ASP A 148 -31.01 -19.38 12.58
C ASP A 148 -29.50 -19.63 12.78
N GLN A 149 -29.15 -20.68 13.48
CA GLN A 149 -27.75 -21.01 13.75
C GLN A 149 -26.91 -21.17 12.49
N THR A 150 -27.51 -21.62 11.39
CA THR A 150 -26.83 -21.80 10.10
C THR A 150 -26.52 -20.48 9.46
N ASP A 151 -27.48 -19.54 9.45
CA ASP A 151 -27.28 -18.17 8.91
C ASP A 151 -26.17 -17.43 9.67
N ILE A 152 -26.16 -17.57 11.00
CA ILE A 152 -25.13 -16.95 11.86
C ILE A 152 -23.73 -17.51 11.57
N LEU A 153 -23.60 -18.82 11.42
CA LEU A 153 -22.31 -19.46 11.07
C LEU A 153 -21.85 -19.06 9.68
N LEU A 154 -22.77 -18.97 8.72
CA LEU A 154 -22.47 -18.55 7.36
C LEU A 154 -22.05 -17.10 7.30
N ALA A 155 -22.70 -16.20 8.07
CA ALA A 155 -22.30 -14.81 8.20
C ALA A 155 -20.87 -14.68 8.75
N ALA A 156 -20.54 -15.46 9.76
CA ALA A 156 -19.18 -15.51 10.33
C ALA A 156 -18.13 -15.99 9.31
N ASP A 157 -18.47 -17.00 8.49
CA ASP A 157 -17.57 -17.51 7.45
C ASP A 157 -17.37 -16.50 6.31
N TYR A 158 -18.42 -15.82 5.88
CA TYR A 158 -18.30 -14.74 4.91
C TYR A 158 -17.46 -13.57 5.44
N ALA A 159 -17.67 -13.16 6.68
CA ALA A 159 -16.83 -12.12 7.31
C ALA A 159 -15.36 -12.54 7.37
N LYS A 160 -15.09 -13.79 7.76
CA LYS A 160 -13.74 -14.37 7.75
C LYS A 160 -13.12 -14.31 6.34
N SER A 161 -13.87 -14.72 5.32
CA SER A 161 -13.41 -14.72 3.94
C SER A 161 -13.06 -13.31 3.46
N THR A 162 -13.88 -12.31 3.80
CA THR A 162 -13.66 -10.89 3.47
C THR A 162 -12.37 -10.38 4.11
N VAL A 163 -12.16 -10.64 5.39
CA VAL A 163 -10.95 -10.22 6.13
C VAL A 163 -9.69 -10.91 5.59
N MET A 164 -9.77 -12.20 5.25
CA MET A 164 -8.66 -12.96 4.66
C MET A 164 -8.29 -12.51 3.25
N ALA A 165 -9.16 -11.80 2.55
CA ALA A 165 -8.86 -11.26 1.23
C ALA A 165 -7.88 -10.06 1.28
N ASP A 166 -7.70 -9.42 2.43
CA ASP A 166 -6.71 -8.34 2.59
C ASP A 166 -5.29 -8.92 2.71
N PRO A 167 -4.35 -8.52 1.83
CA PRO A 167 -2.98 -9.07 1.81
C PRO A 167 -2.16 -8.72 3.07
N ARG A 168 -2.62 -7.80 3.90
CA ARG A 168 -1.99 -7.43 5.17
C ARG A 168 -2.37 -8.36 6.32
N ILE A 169 -3.33 -9.28 6.09
CA ILE A 169 -3.76 -10.28 7.05
C ILE A 169 -3.05 -11.61 6.77
N SER A 170 -2.43 -12.16 7.78
CA SER A 170 -1.73 -13.46 7.73
C SER A 170 -2.69 -14.62 8.04
N SER A 171 -3.56 -14.46 9.03
CA SER A 171 -4.52 -15.49 9.45
C SER A 171 -5.67 -14.87 10.23
N VAL A 172 -6.78 -15.62 10.33
CA VAL A 172 -7.91 -15.27 11.20
C VAL A 172 -7.89 -16.20 12.41
N ALA A 173 -7.78 -15.59 13.59
CA ALA A 173 -7.76 -16.31 14.86
C ALA A 173 -9.17 -16.75 15.30
N SER A 174 -10.15 -15.87 15.15
CA SER A 174 -11.56 -16.16 15.44
C SER A 174 -12.49 -15.41 14.47
N SER A 175 -13.63 -16.02 14.18
CA SER A 175 -14.75 -15.36 13.50
C SER A 175 -16.04 -15.84 14.15
N THR A 176 -16.82 -14.89 14.65
CA THR A 176 -18.04 -15.17 15.39
C THR A 176 -19.21 -14.36 14.85
N GLY A 177 -20.37 -14.97 14.78
CA GLY A 177 -21.63 -14.32 14.50
C GLY A 177 -22.54 -14.40 15.73
N THR A 178 -23.35 -13.38 15.93
CA THR A 178 -24.34 -13.30 17.01
C THR A 178 -25.64 -12.70 16.51
N ALA A 179 -26.75 -13.38 16.77
CA ALA A 179 -28.07 -12.82 16.49
C ALA A 179 -28.46 -11.77 17.54
N LEU A 180 -28.86 -10.61 17.11
CA LEU A 180 -29.36 -9.50 17.93
C LEU A 180 -30.78 -9.12 17.49
N GLY A 181 -31.75 -9.98 17.81
CA GLY A 181 -33.12 -9.82 17.31
C GLY A 181 -33.18 -10.00 15.79
N ASN A 182 -33.50 -8.93 15.04
CA ASN A 182 -33.54 -8.96 13.58
C ASN A 182 -32.18 -8.62 12.93
N ALA A 183 -31.18 -8.31 13.75
CA ALA A 183 -29.84 -7.98 13.27
C ALA A 183 -28.87 -9.17 13.50
N VAL A 184 -27.82 -9.21 12.72
CA VAL A 184 -26.69 -10.14 12.90
C VAL A 184 -25.43 -9.31 13.10
N SER A 185 -24.76 -9.53 14.22
CA SER A 185 -23.44 -8.94 14.46
C SER A 185 -22.37 -9.97 14.15
N VAL A 186 -21.34 -9.56 13.40
CA VAL A 186 -20.17 -10.37 13.13
C VAL A 186 -18.94 -9.71 13.75
N ALA A 187 -18.04 -10.52 14.31
CA ALA A 187 -16.76 -10.07 14.84
C ALA A 187 -15.66 -11.02 14.37
N VAL A 188 -14.55 -10.45 13.91
CA VAL A 188 -13.40 -11.20 13.40
C VAL A 188 -12.13 -10.69 14.05
N ASP A 189 -11.38 -11.61 14.67
CA ASP A 189 -10.04 -11.36 15.17
C ASP A 189 -9.02 -11.94 14.19
N ALA A 190 -8.18 -11.11 13.67
CA ALA A 190 -7.20 -11.47 12.67
C ALA A 190 -5.78 -11.17 13.16
N VAL A 191 -4.82 -11.93 12.67
CA VAL A 191 -3.39 -11.71 12.88
C VAL A 191 -2.82 -11.13 11.60
N THR A 192 -2.15 -10.01 11.72
CA THR A 192 -1.51 -9.33 10.60
C THR A 192 -0.21 -10.00 10.19
N ILE A 193 0.34 -9.63 9.04
CA ILE A 193 1.66 -10.11 8.57
C ILE A 193 2.80 -9.72 9.52
N GLU A 194 2.63 -8.65 10.32
CA GLU A 194 3.58 -8.20 11.34
C GLU A 194 3.35 -8.85 12.72
N GLY A 195 2.37 -9.74 12.84
CA GLY A 195 2.05 -10.44 14.07
C GLY A 195 1.18 -9.64 15.06
N SER A 196 0.73 -8.45 14.71
CA SER A 196 -0.23 -7.67 15.50
C SER A 196 -1.64 -8.28 15.37
N THR A 197 -2.47 -8.11 16.39
CA THR A 197 -3.87 -8.51 16.33
C THR A 197 -4.75 -7.34 15.91
N SER A 198 -5.61 -7.57 14.94
CA SER A 198 -6.65 -6.65 14.47
C SER A 198 -8.00 -7.26 14.79
N SER A 199 -8.87 -6.50 15.47
CA SER A 199 -10.25 -6.91 15.76
C SER A 199 -11.19 -5.97 15.01
N THR A 200 -12.03 -6.53 14.15
CA THR A 200 -13.01 -5.79 13.37
C THR A 200 -14.37 -6.48 13.44
N GLY A 201 -15.43 -5.72 13.25
CA GLY A 201 -16.78 -6.28 13.25
C GLY A 201 -17.79 -5.25 12.83
N THR A 202 -18.95 -5.73 12.42
CA THR A 202 -20.09 -4.88 12.03
C THR A 202 -21.41 -5.55 12.40
N THR A 203 -22.47 -4.77 12.41
CA THR A 203 -23.83 -5.25 12.71
C THR A 203 -24.76 -4.83 11.57
N TYR A 204 -25.46 -5.80 11.03
CA TYR A 204 -26.36 -5.68 9.90
C TYR A 204 -27.82 -5.80 10.31
#